data_b2364b51f4417e03138046f0b2b81035
#
_entry.id   b2364b51f4417e03138046f0b2b81035
#
_cell.length_a   1.000
_cell.length_b   1.000
_cell.length_c   1.000
_cell.angle_alpha   90.00
_cell.angle_beta   90.00
_cell.angle_gamma   90.00
#
_symmetry.space_group_name_H-M   'P 1'
#
loop_
_entity.id
_entity.type
_entity.pdbx_description
1 polymer ?
#
loop_
_entity_poly.entity_id
_entity_poly.type
_entity_poly.pdbx_seq_one_letter_code
_entity_poly.pdbx_strand_id
1 'polypeptide(L)'
;MAEPWGNELASAAARGDLEQLTSLLQNNVNVNAQNGFGRTALQVMKLGNPEIARRLLLRGANPNLKDQTGFAVIHDAARAGFLDTIQTLLEFQADVNIEDNEGNLALHLAAKEGHLPVVEFLVKHTASNVGHRNHKGDTACDLARLYRRNEVANLLEGTGAGGAANLQ
;
A
#
# COMPACT_ATOMS: atom_id res chain seq x y z
N MET A 1 7.91 -22.07 -9.21
CA MET A 1 8.77 -22.58 -8.16
C MET A 1 9.42 -21.45 -7.40
N ALA A 2 9.46 -21.55 -6.09
CA ALA A 2 10.10 -20.52 -5.27
C ALA A 2 11.60 -20.54 -5.46
N GLU A 3 12.22 -19.36 -5.42
CA GLU A 3 13.67 -19.28 -5.49
C GLU A 3 14.28 -19.67 -4.14
N PRO A 4 15.55 -20.10 -4.13
CA PRO A 4 16.16 -20.65 -2.91
C PRO A 4 16.07 -19.73 -1.69
N TRP A 5 16.15 -18.43 -1.89
CA TRP A 5 16.13 -17.48 -0.77
C TRP A 5 14.75 -16.89 -0.51
N GLY A 6 13.75 -17.23 -1.33
CA GLY A 6 12.44 -16.59 -1.23
C GLY A 6 11.75 -16.86 0.10
N ASN A 7 11.78 -18.11 0.55
CA ASN A 7 11.11 -18.45 1.82
C ASN A 7 11.81 -17.82 3.02
N GLU A 8 13.14 -17.82 3.03
CA GLU A 8 13.88 -17.28 4.16
C GLU A 8 13.74 -15.76 4.26
N LEU A 9 13.86 -15.09 3.12
CA LEU A 9 13.76 -13.64 3.09
C LEU A 9 12.34 -13.20 3.46
N ALA A 10 11.33 -13.86 2.90
CA ALA A 10 9.95 -13.54 3.21
C ALA A 10 9.62 -13.80 4.67
N SER A 11 10.15 -14.89 5.23
CA SER A 11 9.91 -15.22 6.62
C SER A 11 10.51 -14.16 7.57
N ALA A 12 11.73 -13.73 7.29
CA ALA A 12 12.36 -12.68 8.09
C ALA A 12 11.57 -11.37 8.01
N ALA A 13 11.13 -11.02 6.81
CA ALA A 13 10.34 -9.80 6.61
C ALA A 13 9.00 -9.89 7.36
N ALA A 14 8.33 -11.01 7.28
CA ALA A 14 7.03 -11.20 7.94
C ALA A 14 7.13 -11.15 9.45
N ARG A 15 8.23 -11.69 10.00
CA ARG A 15 8.43 -11.64 11.45
C ARG A 15 8.90 -10.28 11.94
N GLY A 16 9.33 -9.42 11.03
CA GLY A 16 9.93 -8.15 11.42
C GLY A 16 11.34 -8.30 11.97
N ASP A 17 12.02 -9.37 11.58
CA ASP A 17 13.37 -9.67 12.05
C ASP A 17 14.37 -8.92 11.20
N LEU A 18 14.66 -7.69 11.58
CA LEU A 18 15.52 -6.80 10.81
C LEU A 18 16.95 -7.32 10.73
N GLU A 19 17.43 -7.93 11.80
CA GLU A 19 18.78 -8.46 11.84
C GLU A 19 18.96 -9.59 10.85
N GLN A 20 18.04 -10.56 10.87
CA GLN A 20 18.09 -11.67 9.93
C GLN A 20 17.93 -11.18 8.50
N LEU A 21 17.00 -10.24 8.29
CA LEU A 21 16.78 -9.67 6.97
C LEU A 21 18.05 -9.01 6.43
N THR A 22 18.70 -8.19 7.25
CA THR A 22 19.92 -7.51 6.86
C THR A 22 21.02 -8.51 6.52
N SER A 23 21.14 -9.56 7.34
CA SER A 23 22.13 -10.60 7.08
C SER A 23 21.90 -11.30 5.75
N LEU A 24 20.63 -11.64 5.47
CA LEU A 24 20.28 -12.29 4.19
C LEU A 24 20.58 -11.37 3.00
N LEU A 25 20.28 -10.08 3.16
CA LEU A 25 20.48 -9.12 2.07
C LEU A 25 21.95 -8.81 1.79
N GLN A 26 22.84 -9.16 2.71
CA GLN A 26 24.28 -9.00 2.45
C GLN A 26 24.79 -10.00 1.43
N ASN A 27 24.07 -11.11 1.24
CA ASN A 27 24.40 -12.06 0.22
C ASN A 27 23.82 -11.61 -1.12
N ASN A 28 24.27 -12.20 -2.20
CA ASN A 28 23.79 -11.81 -3.51
C ASN A 28 22.46 -12.50 -3.81
N VAL A 29 21.39 -12.07 -3.12
CA VAL A 29 20.08 -12.67 -3.25
C VAL A 29 19.19 -11.82 -4.14
N ASN A 30 18.22 -12.46 -4.78
CA ASN A 30 17.20 -11.72 -5.51
C ASN A 30 16.17 -11.22 -4.50
N VAL A 31 16.15 -9.90 -4.28
CA VAL A 31 15.25 -9.31 -3.30
C VAL A 31 13.77 -9.51 -3.67
N ASN A 32 13.49 -9.73 -4.96
CA ASN A 32 12.14 -9.99 -5.45
C ASN A 32 11.83 -11.48 -5.54
N ALA A 33 12.65 -12.33 -4.93
CA ALA A 33 12.41 -13.76 -4.91
C ALA A 33 11.08 -14.06 -4.21
N GLN A 34 10.33 -14.99 -4.78
CA GLN A 34 9.03 -15.35 -4.25
C GLN A 34 9.15 -16.54 -3.31
N ASN A 35 8.32 -16.52 -2.27
CA ASN A 35 8.21 -17.66 -1.36
C ASN A 35 7.33 -18.76 -2.01
N GLY A 36 7.05 -19.81 -1.25
CA GLY A 36 6.22 -20.90 -1.75
C GLY A 36 4.79 -20.52 -2.09
N PHE A 37 4.34 -19.34 -1.66
CA PHE A 37 3.01 -18.84 -1.95
C PHE A 37 3.01 -17.78 -3.05
N GLY A 38 4.14 -17.61 -3.74
CA GLY A 38 4.24 -16.64 -4.83
C GLY A 38 4.36 -15.18 -4.39
N ARG A 39 4.78 -14.93 -3.15
CA ARG A 39 4.89 -13.57 -2.63
C ARG A 39 6.33 -13.20 -2.32
N THR A 40 6.67 -11.94 -2.54
CA THR A 40 7.99 -11.41 -2.22
C THR A 40 8.06 -11.00 -0.75
N ALA A 41 9.28 -10.77 -0.27
CA ALA A 41 9.48 -10.30 1.11
C ALA A 41 8.74 -8.99 1.36
N LEU A 42 8.76 -8.06 0.39
CA LEU A 42 8.07 -6.79 0.57
C LEU A 42 6.55 -6.99 0.69
N GLN A 43 5.99 -7.94 -0.05
CA GLN A 43 4.56 -8.19 -0.01
C GLN A 43 4.09 -8.79 1.31
N VAL A 44 4.95 -9.55 2.00
CA VAL A 44 4.56 -10.22 3.24
C VAL A 44 5.14 -9.56 4.49
N MET A 45 5.90 -8.49 4.35
CA MET A 45 6.60 -7.88 5.47
C MET A 45 5.66 -7.42 6.56
N LYS A 46 6.22 -7.25 7.75
CA LYS A 46 5.50 -6.65 8.87
C LYS A 46 5.23 -5.19 8.55
N LEU A 47 3.97 -4.86 8.26
CA LEU A 47 3.60 -3.56 7.68
C LEU A 47 3.90 -2.37 8.57
N GLY A 48 3.88 -2.56 9.87
CA GLY A 48 4.13 -1.46 10.80
C GLY A 48 5.60 -1.12 10.99
N ASN A 49 6.49 -1.75 10.23
CA ASN A 49 7.92 -1.51 10.38
C ASN A 49 8.49 -0.96 9.08
N PRO A 50 8.50 0.39 8.92
CA PRO A 50 8.98 0.99 7.68
C PRO A 50 10.46 0.72 7.41
N GLU A 51 11.24 0.37 8.44
CA GLU A 51 12.64 0.07 8.22
C GLU A 51 12.83 -1.23 7.44
N ILE A 52 11.96 -2.20 7.65
CA ILE A 52 11.97 -3.43 6.84
C ILE A 52 11.74 -3.07 5.37
N ALA A 53 10.73 -2.23 5.10
CA ALA A 53 10.45 -1.79 3.75
C ALA A 53 11.67 -1.09 3.15
N ARG A 54 12.27 -0.17 3.90
CA ARG A 54 13.41 0.60 3.41
C ARG A 54 14.59 -0.30 3.04
N ARG A 55 14.89 -1.29 3.88
CA ARG A 55 15.99 -2.21 3.60
C ARG A 55 15.76 -2.99 2.32
N LEU A 56 14.53 -3.48 2.13
CA LEU A 56 14.19 -4.21 0.92
C LEU A 56 14.20 -3.31 -0.31
N LEU A 57 13.63 -2.12 -0.18
CA LEU A 57 13.54 -1.18 -1.31
C LEU A 57 14.91 -0.67 -1.74
N LEU A 58 15.83 -0.46 -0.78
CA LEU A 58 17.19 -0.06 -1.10
C LEU A 58 17.91 -1.13 -1.92
N ARG A 59 17.50 -2.38 -1.81
CA ARG A 59 18.08 -3.47 -2.58
C ARG A 59 17.30 -3.76 -3.86
N GLY A 60 16.38 -2.90 -4.24
CA GLY A 60 15.68 -3.01 -5.51
C GLY A 60 14.37 -3.79 -5.45
N ALA A 61 13.78 -3.95 -4.27
CA ALA A 61 12.45 -4.56 -4.20
C ALA A 61 11.46 -3.74 -5.01
N ASN A 62 10.59 -4.44 -5.76
CA ASN A 62 9.59 -3.78 -6.60
C ASN A 62 8.32 -3.55 -5.77
N PRO A 63 7.99 -2.28 -5.44
CA PRO A 63 6.83 -2.01 -4.61
C PRO A 63 5.50 -2.17 -5.34
N ASN A 64 5.53 -2.29 -6.67
CA ASN A 64 4.29 -2.30 -7.46
C ASN A 64 3.83 -3.69 -7.87
N LEU A 65 4.48 -4.74 -7.37
CA LEU A 65 4.03 -6.09 -7.66
C LEU A 65 2.72 -6.38 -6.94
N LYS A 66 1.78 -6.98 -7.65
CA LYS A 66 0.51 -7.40 -7.06
C LYS A 66 0.57 -8.88 -6.73
N ASP A 67 -0.04 -9.26 -5.62
CA ASP A 67 -0.16 -10.67 -5.27
C ASP A 67 -1.35 -11.28 -6.01
N GLN A 68 -1.65 -12.55 -5.71
CA GLN A 68 -2.72 -13.27 -6.38
C GLN A 68 -4.09 -12.68 -6.09
N THR A 69 -4.24 -11.93 -5.02
CA THR A 69 -5.50 -11.29 -4.68
C THR A 69 -5.60 -9.88 -5.26
N GLY A 70 -4.58 -9.45 -6.01
CA GLY A 70 -4.62 -8.16 -6.70
C GLY A 70 -4.13 -6.99 -5.90
N PHE A 71 -3.53 -7.22 -4.72
CA PHE A 71 -3.03 -6.14 -3.88
C PHE A 71 -1.54 -5.96 -4.02
N ALA A 72 -1.10 -4.71 -4.20
CA ALA A 72 0.28 -4.33 -3.99
C ALA A 72 0.45 -3.97 -2.51
N VAL A 73 1.68 -3.88 -2.05
CA VAL A 73 1.94 -3.63 -0.64
C VAL A 73 1.34 -2.30 -0.16
N ILE A 74 1.26 -1.29 -1.04
CA ILE A 74 0.68 0.00 -0.65
C ILE A 74 -0.81 -0.14 -0.31
N HIS A 75 -1.52 -1.06 -0.98
CA HIS A 75 -2.92 -1.32 -0.66
C HIS A 75 -3.05 -1.88 0.75
N ASP A 76 -2.19 -2.83 1.11
CA ASP A 76 -2.23 -3.42 2.43
C ASP A 76 -1.87 -2.40 3.51
N ALA A 77 -0.87 -1.57 3.25
CA ALA A 77 -0.47 -0.54 4.21
C ALA A 77 -1.56 0.50 4.39
N ALA A 78 -2.23 0.89 3.31
CA ALA A 78 -3.32 1.87 3.38
C ALA A 78 -4.52 1.30 4.12
N ARG A 79 -4.86 0.04 3.84
CA ARG A 79 -5.98 -0.61 4.50
C ARG A 79 -5.74 -0.74 6.00
N ALA A 80 -4.51 -0.97 6.40
CA ALA A 80 -4.13 -1.11 7.81
C ALA A 80 -3.81 0.22 8.49
N GLY A 81 -3.64 1.29 7.73
CA GLY A 81 -3.41 2.61 8.31
C GLY A 81 -1.97 2.95 8.63
N PHE A 82 -1.01 2.27 8.01
CA PHE A 82 0.41 2.49 8.32
C PHE A 82 1.00 3.60 7.45
N LEU A 83 0.82 4.83 7.88
CA LEU A 83 1.26 6.01 7.15
C LEU A 83 2.78 6.01 6.90
N ASP A 84 3.56 5.68 7.91
CA ASP A 84 5.03 5.71 7.77
C ASP A 84 5.49 4.75 6.69
N THR A 85 4.88 3.59 6.61
CA THR A 85 5.22 2.61 5.59
C THR A 85 4.82 3.11 4.20
N ILE A 86 3.65 3.74 4.09
CA ILE A 86 3.21 4.33 2.82
C ILE A 86 4.20 5.39 2.35
N GLN A 87 4.64 6.26 3.26
CA GLN A 87 5.61 7.30 2.91
C GLN A 87 6.90 6.68 2.40
N THR A 88 7.38 5.63 3.06
CA THR A 88 8.60 4.95 2.62
C THR A 88 8.42 4.32 1.25
N LEU A 89 7.29 3.67 1.01
CA LEU A 89 7.02 3.07 -0.31
C LEU A 89 7.04 4.11 -1.41
N LEU A 90 6.44 5.27 -1.14
CA LEU A 90 6.38 6.33 -2.15
C LEU A 90 7.74 6.97 -2.41
N GLU A 91 8.62 7.00 -1.41
CA GLU A 91 10.00 7.44 -1.64
C GLU A 91 10.72 6.57 -2.67
N PHE A 92 10.31 5.32 -2.79
CA PHE A 92 10.95 4.37 -3.68
C PHE A 92 10.09 4.03 -4.89
N GLN A 93 9.31 5.00 -5.34
CA GLN A 93 8.59 4.91 -6.61
C GLN A 93 7.38 3.97 -6.60
N ALA A 94 6.78 3.74 -5.47
CA ALA A 94 5.50 3.05 -5.46
C ALA A 94 4.48 3.90 -6.22
N ASP A 95 3.64 3.25 -7.02
CA ASP A 95 2.60 3.93 -7.77
C ASP A 95 1.42 4.20 -6.85
N VAL A 96 1.18 5.47 -6.53
CA VAL A 96 0.11 5.85 -5.62
C VAL A 96 -1.27 5.57 -6.22
N ASN A 97 -1.35 5.46 -7.53
CA ASN A 97 -2.60 5.22 -8.25
C ASN A 97 -2.74 3.80 -8.78
N ILE A 98 -1.96 2.87 -8.26
CA ILE A 98 -2.08 1.48 -8.67
C ILE A 98 -3.44 0.93 -8.19
N GLU A 99 -4.13 0.20 -9.07
CA GLU A 99 -5.45 -0.34 -8.75
C GLU A 99 -5.34 -1.77 -8.27
N ASP A 100 -6.22 -2.13 -7.33
CA ASP A 100 -6.40 -3.55 -7.00
C ASP A 100 -7.37 -4.17 -8.01
N ASN A 101 -7.76 -5.42 -7.79
CA ASN A 101 -8.63 -6.12 -8.75
C ASN A 101 -10.03 -5.53 -8.86
N GLU A 102 -10.43 -4.71 -7.90
CA GLU A 102 -11.73 -4.05 -7.93
C GLU A 102 -11.64 -2.59 -8.39
N GLY A 103 -10.46 -2.18 -8.84
CA GLY A 103 -10.26 -0.80 -9.28
C GLY A 103 -10.04 0.18 -8.16
N ASN A 104 -9.80 -0.30 -6.94
CA ASN A 104 -9.55 0.58 -5.80
C ASN A 104 -8.10 1.05 -5.77
N LEU A 105 -7.92 2.33 -5.47
CA LEU A 105 -6.61 2.86 -5.12
C LEU A 105 -6.38 2.70 -3.62
N ALA A 106 -5.15 2.92 -3.19
CA ALA A 106 -4.85 2.97 -1.77
C ALA A 106 -5.79 3.96 -1.05
N LEU A 107 -6.10 5.07 -1.70
CA LEU A 107 -7.00 6.08 -1.14
C LEU A 107 -8.39 5.51 -0.84
N HIS A 108 -8.93 4.68 -1.74
CA HIS A 108 -10.22 4.03 -1.50
C HIS A 108 -10.18 3.16 -0.24
N LEU A 109 -9.10 2.38 -0.09
CA LEU A 109 -9.00 1.46 1.02
C LEU A 109 -8.82 2.18 2.35
N ALA A 110 -8.00 3.22 2.36
CA ALA A 110 -7.82 4.02 3.56
C ALA A 110 -9.11 4.74 3.95
N ALA A 111 -9.84 5.25 2.97
CA ALA A 111 -11.10 5.94 3.22
C ALA A 111 -12.16 4.98 3.77
N LYS A 112 -12.26 3.80 3.18
CA LYS A 112 -13.20 2.80 3.64
C LYS A 112 -12.97 2.42 5.10
N GLU A 113 -11.70 2.29 5.48
CA GLU A 113 -11.35 1.89 6.84
C GLU A 113 -11.27 3.07 7.82
N GLY A 114 -11.42 4.29 7.33
CA GLY A 114 -11.44 5.47 8.19
C GLY A 114 -10.10 5.96 8.67
N HIS A 115 -9.04 5.66 7.94
CA HIS A 115 -7.69 6.07 8.35
C HIS A 115 -7.41 7.51 7.91
N LEU A 116 -7.89 8.46 8.68
CA LEU A 116 -7.82 9.87 8.35
C LEU A 116 -6.39 10.37 8.07
N PRO A 117 -5.37 10.03 8.87
CA PRO A 117 -4.02 10.50 8.58
C PRO A 117 -3.50 10.03 7.23
N VAL A 118 -3.82 8.79 6.84
CA VAL A 118 -3.42 8.26 5.54
C VAL A 118 -4.14 8.99 4.42
N VAL A 119 -5.45 9.17 4.56
CA VAL A 119 -6.25 9.87 3.56
C VAL A 119 -5.73 11.30 3.39
N GLU A 120 -5.50 11.98 4.50
CA GLU A 120 -5.01 13.35 4.46
C GLU A 120 -3.67 13.45 3.74
N PHE A 121 -2.75 12.56 4.07
CA PHE A 121 -1.44 12.54 3.41
C PHE A 121 -1.58 12.29 1.91
N LEU A 122 -2.38 11.29 1.53
CA LEU A 122 -2.54 10.95 0.11
C LEU A 122 -3.15 12.09 -0.69
N VAL A 123 -4.11 12.78 -0.11
CA VAL A 123 -4.78 13.90 -0.78
C VAL A 123 -3.88 15.12 -0.88
N LYS A 124 -3.17 15.44 0.19
CA LYS A 124 -2.44 16.72 0.26
C LYS A 124 -1.01 16.65 -0.26
N HIS A 125 -0.39 15.48 -0.22
CA HIS A 125 1.03 15.37 -0.49
C HIS A 125 1.41 14.40 -1.60
N THR A 126 0.44 13.86 -2.32
CA THR A 126 0.73 12.94 -3.43
C THR A 126 -0.13 13.29 -4.63
N ALA A 127 0.17 12.63 -5.75
CA ALA A 127 -0.62 12.77 -6.96
C ALA A 127 -1.76 11.75 -7.01
N SER A 128 -2.26 11.32 -5.87
CA SER A 128 -3.37 10.38 -5.81
C SER A 128 -4.58 10.94 -6.55
N ASN A 129 -5.20 10.12 -7.37
CA ASN A 129 -6.37 10.54 -8.15
C ASN A 129 -7.62 10.48 -7.25
N VAL A 130 -7.94 11.61 -6.64
CA VAL A 130 -8.98 11.66 -5.62
C VAL A 130 -10.36 11.38 -6.19
N GLY A 131 -10.58 11.69 -7.45
CA GLY A 131 -11.87 11.44 -8.11
C GLY A 131 -11.99 10.09 -8.80
N HIS A 132 -10.99 9.24 -8.65
CA HIS A 132 -11.00 7.94 -9.33
C HIS A 132 -12.17 7.07 -8.84
N ARG A 133 -12.86 6.43 -9.79
CA ARG A 133 -13.96 5.53 -9.46
C ARG A 133 -13.50 4.09 -9.61
N ASN A 134 -13.81 3.27 -8.63
CA ASN A 134 -13.50 1.84 -8.73
C ASN A 134 -14.49 1.17 -9.69
N HIS A 135 -14.41 -0.15 -9.82
CA HIS A 135 -15.24 -0.87 -10.78
C HIS A 135 -16.74 -0.83 -10.44
N LYS A 136 -17.08 -0.48 -9.22
CA LYS A 136 -18.48 -0.28 -8.84
C LYS A 136 -18.94 1.15 -9.04
N GLY A 137 -18.05 2.01 -9.52
CA GLY A 137 -18.38 3.42 -9.74
C GLY A 137 -18.19 4.31 -8.52
N ASP A 138 -17.56 3.80 -7.44
CA ASP A 138 -17.41 4.56 -6.22
C ASP A 138 -16.09 5.30 -6.16
N THR A 139 -16.13 6.56 -5.70
CA THR A 139 -14.93 7.29 -5.34
C THR A 139 -14.56 6.95 -3.90
N ALA A 140 -13.37 7.36 -3.47
CA ALA A 140 -12.99 7.20 -2.07
C ALA A 140 -13.98 7.89 -1.14
N CYS A 141 -14.48 9.06 -1.55
CA CYS A 141 -15.48 9.79 -0.76
C CYS A 141 -16.77 9.00 -0.63
N ASP A 142 -17.21 8.35 -1.73
CA ASP A 142 -18.40 7.52 -1.69
C ASP A 142 -18.24 6.39 -0.68
N LEU A 143 -17.06 5.75 -0.66
CA LEU A 143 -16.80 4.68 0.29
C LEU A 143 -16.77 5.18 1.73
N ALA A 144 -16.19 6.36 1.95
CA ALA A 144 -16.17 6.94 3.28
C ALA A 144 -17.58 7.18 3.79
N ARG A 145 -18.46 7.68 2.94
CA ARG A 145 -19.86 7.88 3.32
C ARG A 145 -20.58 6.55 3.58
N LEU A 146 -20.35 5.59 2.71
CA LEU A 146 -21.00 4.29 2.84
C LEU A 146 -20.64 3.60 4.15
N TYR A 147 -19.38 3.72 4.55
CA TYR A 147 -18.88 3.08 5.78
C TYR A 147 -18.90 4.03 6.97
N ARG A 148 -19.55 5.19 6.83
CA ARG A 148 -19.76 6.17 7.90
C ARG A 148 -18.46 6.71 8.50
N ARG A 149 -17.46 6.91 7.64
CA ARG A 149 -16.20 7.54 8.04
C ARG A 149 -16.34 9.04 7.86
N ASN A 150 -17.03 9.68 8.78
CA ASN A 150 -17.47 11.07 8.60
C ASN A 150 -16.34 12.07 8.45
N GLU A 151 -15.30 11.93 9.25
CA GLU A 151 -14.16 12.85 9.13
C GLU A 151 -13.46 12.72 7.80
N VAL A 152 -13.30 11.49 7.33
CA VAL A 152 -12.70 11.23 6.02
C VAL A 152 -13.58 11.79 4.92
N ALA A 153 -14.88 11.56 5.00
CA ALA A 153 -15.80 12.07 4.00
C ALA A 153 -15.76 13.60 3.95
N ASN A 154 -15.74 14.25 5.11
CA ASN A 154 -15.66 15.70 5.17
C ASN A 154 -14.38 16.23 4.54
N LEU A 155 -13.26 15.57 4.81
CA LEU A 155 -11.99 15.97 4.21
C LEU A 155 -12.05 15.85 2.70
N LEU A 156 -12.55 14.72 2.21
CA LEU A 156 -12.60 14.46 0.76
C LEU A 156 -13.57 15.41 0.07
N GLU A 157 -14.68 15.73 0.71
CA GLU A 157 -15.60 16.71 0.14
C GLU A 157 -14.97 18.09 0.04
N GLY A 158 -14.15 18.43 1.03
CA GLY A 158 -13.47 19.73 1.04
C GLY A 158 -12.41 19.86 -0.04
N THR A 159 -11.95 18.74 -0.61
CA THR A 159 -10.97 18.80 -1.68
C THR A 159 -11.62 18.96 -3.05
N GLY A 160 -12.94 19.03 -3.12
CA GLY A 160 -13.62 19.09 -4.39
C GLY A 160 -13.79 17.72 -5.03
N ALA A 161 -13.45 16.67 -4.34
CA ALA A 161 -13.53 15.32 -4.87
C ALA A 161 -14.75 14.56 -4.39
N GLY A 162 -15.73 15.26 -3.91
CA GLY A 162 -16.96 14.66 -3.43
C GLY A 162 -17.92 14.26 -4.52
N GLY A 163 -17.42 14.02 -5.69
CA GLY A 163 -18.24 13.56 -6.78
C GLY A 163 -19.22 14.62 -7.21
N ALA A 164 -20.43 14.21 -7.38
CA ALA A 164 -21.45 15.08 -7.92
C ALA A 164 -21.67 16.31 -7.08
N ALA A 165 -21.24 16.27 -5.85
CA ALA A 165 -21.44 17.43 -5.01
C ALA A 165 -20.75 18.64 -5.53
N ASN A 166 -19.77 18.45 -6.37
CA ASN A 166 -19.05 19.59 -6.88
C ASN A 166 -19.60 20.12 -8.14
N LEU A 167 -20.63 19.56 -8.58
CA LEU A 167 -21.11 19.91 -9.86
C LEU A 167 -22.04 21.03 -9.85
N GLN A 168 -22.29 21.51 -8.82
CA GLN A 168 -23.19 22.47 -8.85
C GLN A 168 -22.79 23.65 -9.13
#